data_50aca6059314a783868d0091b6d4a3c5
#
_entry.id   50aca6059314a783868d0091b6d4a3c5
#
_cell.length_a   1.000
_cell.length_b   1.000
_cell.length_c   1.000
_cell.angle_alpha   90.00
_cell.angle_beta   90.00
_cell.angle_gamma   90.00
#
_symmetry.space_group_name_H-M   'P 1'
#
loop_
_entity.id
_entity.type
_entity.pdbx_description
1 polymer ?
#
loop_
_entity_poly.entity_id
_entity_poly.type
_entity_poly.pdbx_seq_one_letter_code
_entity_poly.pdbx_strand_id
1 'polypeptide(L)'
;NSCNHLTCAKPHPDMCYRWPTEEIPAWSLTQLEGEGASMKLTTEYPLNSATPTALKVTLPAEGRVAIGNTGFWGMNIEEGKDYYLRLYTSNGKRFDGKAVIRLVGEDGQELCNCPLAIDMAKAWSEYTGHLTATGSDSRAHLVIELEGKGTLLLDYVSLFPFETFRNRANGLRKDIAETLEAMRPAFVRWPGGCVVEGITLSNRIKWKETIGDPVTRPGVYDTWGYRTTMGFGYHEFLQFCEDIGAGGMFVC
;
A
#
# COMPACT_ATOMS: atom_id res chain seq x y z
N ASN A 1 3.33 4.85 -1.28
CA ASN A 1 2.50 3.82 -0.68
C ASN A 1 3.31 2.91 0.21
N SER A 2 3.63 3.38 1.42
CA SER A 2 4.21 2.58 2.49
C SER A 2 3.28 1.46 2.96
N CYS A 3 2.03 1.50 2.56
CA CYS A 3 0.99 0.54 2.93
C CYS A 3 1.25 -0.88 2.42
N ASN A 4 1.97 -1.02 1.31
CA ASN A 4 2.26 -2.32 0.73
C ASN A 4 3.28 -3.11 1.55
N HIS A 5 3.94 -2.45 2.49
CA HIS A 5 4.93 -3.06 3.36
C HIS A 5 4.63 -2.68 4.80
N LEU A 6 3.77 -3.44 5.41
CA LEU A 6 3.57 -3.48 6.85
C LEU A 6 4.87 -3.91 7.59
N THR A 7 5.89 -4.23 6.82
CA THR A 7 7.21 -4.60 7.29
C THR A 7 8.09 -3.37 7.43
N CYS A 8 7.88 -2.55 8.44
CA CYS A 8 9.01 -1.81 8.95
C CYS A 8 9.93 -2.80 9.68
N ALA A 9 10.79 -3.48 8.92
CA ALA A 9 11.99 -4.02 9.54
C ALA A 9 12.63 -2.84 10.27
N LYS A 10 12.94 -3.00 11.56
CA LYS A 10 13.55 -1.94 12.38
C LYS A 10 14.69 -1.33 11.56
N PRO A 11 14.72 0.01 11.39
CA PRO A 11 15.80 0.65 10.68
C PRO A 11 17.13 0.21 11.33
N HIS A 12 18.18 0.12 10.52
CA HIS A 12 19.53 -0.12 11.05
C HIS A 12 19.76 0.91 12.16
N PRO A 13 20.33 0.53 13.32
CA PRO A 13 20.50 1.43 14.47
C PRO A 13 21.10 2.80 14.13
N ASP A 14 21.98 2.85 13.13
CA ASP A 14 22.65 4.07 12.68
C ASP A 14 21.77 5.00 11.85
N MET A 15 20.54 4.58 11.50
CA MET A 15 19.59 5.33 10.67
C MET A 15 18.39 5.88 11.43
N CYS A 16 18.27 5.55 12.72
CA CYS A 16 17.09 5.85 13.54
C CYS A 16 16.84 7.34 13.82
N TYR A 17 17.72 8.23 13.41
CA TYR A 17 17.67 9.63 13.84
C TYR A 17 16.75 10.54 13.02
N ARG A 18 16.12 10.06 11.97
CA ARG A 18 15.36 10.93 11.04
C ARG A 18 13.85 10.78 11.07
N TRP A 19 13.31 9.65 11.50
CA TRP A 19 11.86 9.40 11.49
C TRP A 19 11.39 8.76 12.78
N PRO A 20 10.25 9.17 13.34
CA PRO A 20 9.65 8.45 14.45
C PRO A 20 9.43 7.00 14.02
N THR A 21 9.94 6.08 14.80
CA THR A 21 9.80 4.64 14.57
C THR A 21 8.43 4.19 15.07
N GLU A 22 7.39 4.61 14.39
CA GLU A 22 6.08 3.97 14.54
C GLU A 22 6.21 2.54 14.03
N GLU A 23 5.75 1.59 14.82
CA GLU A 23 5.80 0.18 14.43
C GLU A 23 4.99 -0.08 13.17
N ILE A 24 3.86 0.63 13.02
CA ILE A 24 2.93 0.51 11.88
C ILE A 24 2.58 1.93 11.40
N PRO A 25 3.48 2.59 10.64
CA PRO A 25 3.29 4.00 10.26
C PRO A 25 2.06 4.22 9.39
N ALA A 26 1.35 5.30 9.64
CA ALA A 26 0.12 5.73 8.97
C ALA A 26 -1.10 4.81 9.15
N TRP A 27 -0.99 3.75 9.95
CA TRP A 27 -2.11 2.90 10.30
C TRP A 27 -2.55 3.10 11.74
N SER A 28 -3.85 3.05 11.97
CA SER A 28 -4.46 3.18 13.29
C SER A 28 -5.56 2.14 13.48
N LEU A 29 -5.82 1.79 14.74
CA LEU A 29 -6.96 0.97 15.14
C LEU A 29 -7.84 1.78 16.07
N THR A 30 -9.12 1.90 15.72
CA THR A 30 -10.14 2.54 16.54
C THR A 30 -11.18 1.51 16.92
N GLN A 31 -11.40 1.35 18.23
CA GLN A 31 -12.50 0.53 18.76
C GLN A 31 -13.82 1.30 18.60
N LEU A 32 -14.78 0.73 17.88
CA LEU A 32 -16.11 1.32 17.67
C LEU A 32 -17.15 0.70 18.62
N GLU A 33 -17.11 -0.64 18.75
CA GLU A 33 -18.00 -1.40 19.64
C GLU A 33 -17.21 -2.58 20.24
N GLY A 34 -17.56 -2.97 21.48
CA GLY A 34 -16.84 -3.99 22.23
C GLY A 34 -15.55 -3.47 22.87
N GLU A 35 -14.69 -4.37 23.31
CA GLU A 35 -13.42 -4.04 23.99
C GLU A 35 -12.30 -5.01 23.62
N GLY A 36 -11.07 -4.58 23.82
CA GLY A 36 -9.87 -5.44 23.77
C GLY A 36 -9.38 -5.80 22.37
N ALA A 37 -9.86 -5.13 21.32
CA ALA A 37 -9.31 -5.34 19.99
C ALA A 37 -7.84 -4.88 19.92
N SER A 38 -7.08 -5.56 19.08
CA SER A 38 -5.66 -5.28 18.91
C SER A 38 -5.22 -5.40 17.45
N MET A 39 -4.20 -4.61 17.11
CA MET A 39 -3.55 -4.61 15.81
C MET A 39 -2.05 -4.74 16.01
N LYS A 40 -1.41 -5.68 15.34
CA LYS A 40 0.04 -5.90 15.43
C LYS A 40 0.61 -6.54 14.18
N LEU A 41 1.90 -6.38 13.97
CA LEU A 41 2.62 -7.11 12.91
C LEU A 41 2.83 -8.57 13.31
N THR A 42 2.81 -9.45 12.31
CA THR A 42 3.08 -10.88 12.50
C THR A 42 3.82 -11.45 11.30
N THR A 43 4.69 -12.42 11.57
CA THR A 43 5.35 -13.26 10.55
C THR A 43 4.75 -14.66 10.51
N GLU A 44 3.72 -14.91 11.32
CA GLU A 44 2.95 -16.15 11.28
C GLU A 44 2.06 -16.14 10.03
N TYR A 45 2.18 -17.14 9.18
CA TYR A 45 1.40 -17.28 7.94
C TYR A 45 1.56 -16.09 6.97
N PRO A 46 2.77 -15.80 6.49
CA PRO A 46 3.01 -14.72 5.54
C PRO A 46 2.27 -14.97 4.21
N LEU A 47 1.88 -13.90 3.54
CA LEU A 47 1.31 -13.96 2.20
C LEU A 47 2.31 -14.60 1.20
N ASN A 48 3.57 -14.19 1.30
CA ASN A 48 4.67 -14.75 0.53
C ASN A 48 6.02 -14.58 1.26
N SER A 49 7.06 -15.19 0.73
CA SER A 49 8.39 -15.15 1.34
C SER A 49 9.14 -13.83 1.12
N ALA A 50 8.78 -13.05 0.11
CA ALA A 50 9.43 -11.77 -0.20
C ALA A 50 8.98 -10.67 0.78
N THR A 51 7.73 -10.73 1.23
CA THR A 51 7.13 -9.81 2.21
C THR A 51 6.56 -10.63 3.39
N PRO A 52 7.42 -11.14 4.30
CA PRO A 52 7.02 -12.15 5.28
C PRO A 52 6.21 -11.59 6.47
N THR A 53 5.77 -10.34 6.42
CA THR A 53 5.06 -9.70 7.53
C THR A 53 3.70 -9.22 7.08
N ALA A 54 2.68 -9.59 7.85
CA ALA A 54 1.29 -9.18 7.66
C ALA A 54 0.77 -8.40 8.86
N LEU A 55 -0.31 -7.67 8.69
CA LEU A 55 -1.05 -7.02 9.77
C LEU A 55 -2.06 -8.02 10.37
N LYS A 56 -1.92 -8.30 11.66
CA LYS A 56 -2.84 -9.15 12.41
C LYS A 56 -3.79 -8.29 13.23
N VAL A 57 -5.08 -8.41 12.96
CA VAL A 57 -6.15 -7.74 13.70
C VAL A 57 -6.94 -8.78 14.46
N THR A 58 -7.14 -8.56 15.76
CA THR A 58 -7.86 -9.50 16.63
C THR A 58 -8.98 -8.78 17.36
N LEU A 59 -10.19 -9.33 17.24
CA LEU A 59 -11.35 -8.98 18.04
C LEU A 59 -11.62 -10.19 18.97
N PRO A 60 -11.37 -10.06 20.29
CA PRO A 60 -11.47 -11.20 21.23
C PRO A 60 -12.91 -11.65 21.46
N ALA A 61 -13.87 -10.77 21.24
CA ALA A 61 -15.31 -10.99 21.34
C ALA A 61 -16.03 -10.28 20.19
N GLU A 62 -17.35 -10.47 20.10
CA GLU A 62 -18.18 -9.71 19.17
C GLU A 62 -17.96 -8.21 19.37
N GLY A 63 -17.73 -7.51 18.27
CA GLY A 63 -17.43 -6.09 18.31
C GLY A 63 -17.22 -5.51 16.94
N ARG A 64 -16.87 -4.22 16.90
CA ARG A 64 -16.61 -3.49 15.68
C ARG A 64 -15.38 -2.59 15.83
N VAL A 65 -14.50 -2.61 14.84
CA VAL A 65 -13.29 -1.79 14.79
C VAL A 65 -13.10 -1.15 13.42
N ALA A 66 -12.46 0.00 13.40
CA ALA A 66 -12.01 0.66 12.20
C ALA A 66 -10.49 0.64 12.14
N ILE A 67 -9.95 0.15 11.04
CA ILE A 67 -8.52 0.16 10.72
C ILE A 67 -8.33 1.26 9.68
N GLY A 68 -7.75 2.38 10.09
CA GLY A 68 -7.55 3.56 9.24
C GLY A 68 -6.15 3.61 8.64
N ASN A 69 -6.05 4.04 7.39
CA ASN A 69 -4.77 4.45 6.77
C ASN A 69 -4.89 5.89 6.25
N THR A 70 -4.04 6.76 6.77
CA THR A 70 -4.08 8.19 6.46
C THR A 70 -3.37 8.56 5.15
N GLY A 71 -2.64 7.63 4.51
CA GLY A 71 -1.82 7.95 3.34
C GLY A 71 -0.73 8.99 3.61
N PHE A 72 -0.32 9.17 4.88
CA PHE A 72 0.59 10.19 5.42
C PHE A 72 0.01 11.62 5.44
N TRP A 73 -0.28 12.23 4.31
CA TRP A 73 -0.83 13.59 4.19
C TRP A 73 -2.24 13.60 3.62
N GLY A 74 -2.90 12.47 3.62
CA GLY A 74 -4.20 12.28 3.02
C GLY A 74 -4.10 11.68 1.61
N MET A 75 -5.24 11.21 1.14
CA MET A 75 -5.46 10.69 -0.21
C MET A 75 -6.36 11.67 -0.93
N ASN A 76 -5.94 12.18 -2.10
CA ASN A 76 -6.79 13.04 -2.92
C ASN A 76 -7.89 12.21 -3.57
N ILE A 77 -9.10 12.33 -3.03
CA ILE A 77 -10.31 11.70 -3.56
C ILE A 77 -11.15 12.76 -4.24
N GLU A 78 -11.64 12.48 -5.43
CA GLU A 78 -12.43 13.41 -6.26
C GLU A 78 -13.77 12.76 -6.61
N GLU A 79 -14.83 13.51 -6.41
CA GLU A 79 -16.21 13.10 -6.72
C GLU A 79 -16.34 12.63 -8.18
N GLY A 80 -17.03 11.52 -8.38
CA GLY A 80 -17.26 10.91 -9.69
C GLY A 80 -16.02 10.19 -10.28
N LYS A 81 -14.88 10.20 -9.59
CA LYS A 81 -13.71 9.43 -10.00
C LYS A 81 -13.76 8.02 -9.42
N ASP A 82 -13.18 7.10 -10.19
CA ASP A 82 -13.07 5.70 -9.84
C ASP A 82 -11.69 5.37 -9.29
N TYR A 83 -11.67 4.48 -8.31
CA TYR A 83 -10.47 3.98 -7.64
C TYR A 83 -10.47 2.46 -7.65
N TYR A 84 -9.31 1.88 -7.87
CA TYR A 84 -9.09 0.45 -7.86
C TYR A 84 -8.43 0.04 -6.55
N LEU A 85 -9.14 -0.78 -5.78
CA LEU A 85 -8.65 -1.39 -4.55
C LEU A 85 -8.16 -2.80 -4.84
N ARG A 86 -7.01 -3.15 -4.28
CA ARG A 86 -6.48 -4.51 -4.23
C ARG A 86 -5.92 -4.77 -2.85
N LEU A 87 -6.33 -5.85 -2.23
CA LEU A 87 -5.80 -6.26 -0.93
C LEU A 87 -5.86 -7.78 -0.77
N TYR A 88 -5.08 -8.28 0.17
CA TYR A 88 -5.11 -9.68 0.54
C TYR A 88 -5.55 -9.82 1.99
N THR A 89 -6.41 -10.82 2.25
CA THR A 89 -6.79 -11.22 3.60
C THR A 89 -6.60 -12.71 3.81
N SER A 90 -6.32 -13.08 5.05
CA SER A 90 -6.41 -14.46 5.51
C SER A 90 -7.14 -14.49 6.84
N ASN A 91 -8.20 -15.26 6.91
CA ASN A 91 -8.95 -15.44 8.16
C ASN A 91 -8.37 -16.54 9.06
N GLY A 92 -7.45 -17.35 8.55
CA GLY A 92 -6.92 -18.50 9.28
C GLY A 92 -8.01 -19.41 9.86
N LYS A 93 -9.24 -19.37 9.32
CA LYS A 93 -10.47 -19.99 9.85
C LYS A 93 -10.85 -19.50 11.25
N ARG A 94 -10.47 -18.29 11.61
CA ARG A 94 -10.67 -17.74 12.96
C ARG A 94 -11.51 -16.50 13.02
N PHE A 95 -11.64 -15.74 11.93
CA PHE A 95 -12.50 -14.57 11.87
C PHE A 95 -13.90 -14.99 11.41
N ASP A 96 -14.91 -14.62 12.21
CA ASP A 96 -16.33 -14.79 11.92
C ASP A 96 -16.95 -13.40 11.94
N GLY A 97 -17.28 -12.90 10.75
CA GLY A 97 -17.76 -11.54 10.62
C GLY A 97 -17.74 -11.02 9.19
N LYS A 98 -17.88 -9.71 9.07
CA LYS A 98 -17.87 -8.99 7.81
C LYS A 98 -16.85 -7.85 7.82
N ALA A 99 -16.43 -7.43 6.63
CA ALA A 99 -15.60 -6.26 6.45
C ALA A 99 -16.23 -5.31 5.44
N VAL A 100 -16.06 -4.01 5.69
CA VAL A 100 -16.47 -2.92 4.80
C VAL A 100 -15.29 -2.00 4.57
N ILE A 101 -15.05 -1.66 3.32
CA ILE A 101 -14.05 -0.66 2.94
C ILE A 101 -14.77 0.67 2.76
N ARG A 102 -14.19 1.72 3.33
CA ARG A 102 -14.68 3.09 3.20
C ARG A 102 -13.56 4.02 2.74
N LEU A 103 -13.91 5.02 1.97
CA LEU A 103 -13.12 6.25 1.82
C LEU A 103 -13.83 7.34 2.62
N VAL A 104 -13.08 7.98 3.51
CA VAL A 104 -13.62 8.91 4.49
C VAL A 104 -12.84 10.21 4.41
N GLY A 105 -13.52 11.34 4.32
CA GLY A 105 -12.93 12.67 4.35
C GLY A 105 -12.33 13.03 5.73
N GLU A 106 -11.55 14.10 5.78
CA GLU A 106 -10.94 14.61 7.02
C GLU A 106 -11.99 14.97 8.08
N ASP A 107 -13.16 15.43 7.65
CA ASP A 107 -14.31 15.76 8.50
C ASP A 107 -15.16 14.55 8.92
N GLY A 108 -14.81 13.34 8.48
CA GLY A 108 -15.54 12.11 8.74
C GLY A 108 -16.65 11.80 7.72
N GLN A 109 -16.83 12.62 6.67
CA GLN A 109 -17.80 12.33 5.60
C GLN A 109 -17.42 11.04 4.87
N GLU A 110 -18.40 10.14 4.69
CA GLU A 110 -18.20 8.96 3.85
C GLU A 110 -18.20 9.36 2.37
N LEU A 111 -17.10 9.07 1.69
CA LEU A 111 -16.91 9.37 0.27
C LEU A 111 -17.11 8.13 -0.62
N CYS A 112 -17.04 6.94 -0.05
CA CYS A 112 -17.31 5.68 -0.74
C CYS A 112 -17.41 4.53 0.26
N ASN A 113 -18.29 3.56 -0.04
CA ASN A 113 -18.51 2.37 0.78
C ASN A 113 -18.53 1.13 -0.13
N CYS A 114 -17.70 0.14 0.17
CA CYS A 114 -17.62 -1.12 -0.57
C CYS A 114 -17.56 -2.30 0.41
N PRO A 115 -18.62 -3.14 0.50
CA PRO A 115 -18.56 -4.35 1.30
C PRO A 115 -17.50 -5.30 0.79
N LEU A 116 -16.63 -5.78 1.68
CA LEU A 116 -15.63 -6.78 1.39
C LEU A 116 -16.15 -8.15 1.85
N ALA A 117 -16.33 -9.07 0.90
CA ALA A 117 -16.65 -10.45 1.23
C ALA A 117 -15.37 -11.21 1.60
N ILE A 118 -15.28 -11.71 2.83
CA ILE A 118 -14.16 -12.52 3.30
C ILE A 118 -14.41 -13.99 2.99
N ASP A 119 -13.53 -14.60 2.23
CA ASP A 119 -13.58 -16.03 1.95
C ASP A 119 -12.99 -16.82 3.13
N MET A 120 -13.87 -17.43 3.93
CA MET A 120 -13.52 -18.22 5.11
C MET A 120 -12.83 -19.57 4.77
N ALA A 121 -12.87 -20.00 3.52
CA ALA A 121 -12.32 -21.30 3.10
C ALA A 121 -10.83 -21.24 2.74
N LYS A 122 -10.30 -20.09 2.41
CA LYS A 122 -8.92 -19.90 1.94
C LYS A 122 -8.01 -19.35 3.03
N ALA A 123 -6.73 -19.76 3.00
CA ALA A 123 -5.70 -19.19 3.87
C ALA A 123 -5.43 -17.72 3.52
N TRP A 124 -5.13 -17.44 2.26
CA TRP A 124 -4.99 -16.09 1.70
C TRP A 124 -5.89 -15.96 0.48
N SER A 125 -6.62 -14.86 0.42
CA SER A 125 -7.48 -14.52 -0.71
C SER A 125 -7.20 -13.12 -1.16
N GLU A 126 -7.12 -12.93 -2.47
CA GLU A 126 -7.06 -11.62 -3.09
C GLU A 126 -8.48 -11.06 -3.24
N TYR A 127 -8.63 -9.81 -2.87
CA TYR A 127 -9.85 -9.04 -3.08
C TYR A 127 -9.54 -7.81 -3.91
N THR A 128 -10.37 -7.57 -4.90
CA THR A 128 -10.32 -6.38 -5.72
C THR A 128 -11.64 -5.65 -5.63
N GLY A 129 -11.60 -4.33 -5.58
CA GLY A 129 -12.78 -3.48 -5.52
C GLY A 129 -12.66 -2.32 -6.51
N HIS A 130 -13.78 -1.96 -7.09
CA HIS A 130 -13.94 -0.75 -7.87
C HIS A 130 -14.77 0.22 -7.04
N LEU A 131 -14.20 1.35 -6.69
CA LEU A 131 -14.79 2.34 -5.79
C LEU A 131 -15.04 3.62 -6.57
N THR A 132 -16.31 4.04 -6.68
CA THR A 132 -16.66 5.35 -7.23
C THR A 132 -16.87 6.33 -6.10
N ALA A 133 -16.14 7.44 -6.12
CA ALA A 133 -16.27 8.47 -5.08
C ALA A 133 -17.55 9.29 -5.25
N THR A 134 -18.25 9.51 -4.14
CA THR A 134 -19.49 10.29 -4.06
C THR A 134 -19.29 11.70 -3.47
N GLY A 135 -18.04 12.07 -3.21
CA GLY A 135 -17.62 13.37 -2.71
C GLY A 135 -16.13 13.55 -2.89
N SER A 136 -15.63 14.76 -2.64
CA SER A 136 -14.22 15.12 -2.81
C SER A 136 -13.61 15.54 -1.49
N ASP A 137 -12.38 15.03 -1.22
CA ASP A 137 -11.52 15.51 -0.15
C ASP A 137 -10.06 15.20 -0.49
N SER A 138 -9.19 16.20 -0.41
CA SER A 138 -7.75 16.04 -0.68
C SER A 138 -6.98 15.39 0.48
N ARG A 139 -7.62 15.23 1.63
CA ARG A 139 -7.06 14.65 2.87
C ARG A 139 -7.83 13.43 3.34
N ALA A 140 -8.57 12.80 2.43
CA ALA A 140 -9.30 11.56 2.70
C ALA A 140 -8.37 10.43 3.14
N HIS A 141 -8.92 9.43 3.77
CA HIS A 141 -8.23 8.24 4.23
C HIS A 141 -9.05 6.97 3.95
N LEU A 142 -8.33 5.87 3.86
CA LEU A 142 -8.91 4.54 3.71
C LEU A 142 -9.25 3.98 5.09
N VAL A 143 -10.45 3.44 5.23
CA VAL A 143 -10.89 2.73 6.44
C VAL A 143 -11.35 1.32 6.07
N ILE A 144 -10.82 0.33 6.79
CA ILE A 144 -11.29 -1.06 6.77
C ILE A 144 -12.03 -1.30 8.08
N GLU A 145 -13.34 -1.35 8.01
CA GLU A 145 -14.19 -1.63 9.18
C GLU A 145 -14.45 -3.12 9.28
N LEU A 146 -14.17 -3.71 10.44
CA LEU A 146 -14.44 -5.11 10.75
C LEU A 146 -15.51 -5.19 11.82
N GLU A 147 -16.52 -6.04 11.60
CA GLU A 147 -17.58 -6.36 12.55
C GLU A 147 -17.66 -7.87 12.71
N GLY A 148 -17.57 -8.35 13.95
CA GLY A 148 -17.57 -9.77 14.29
C GLY A 148 -16.56 -10.10 15.38
N LYS A 149 -16.01 -11.30 15.36
CA LYS A 149 -14.99 -11.77 16.30
C LYS A 149 -13.93 -12.63 15.63
N GLY A 150 -12.76 -12.76 16.27
CA GLY A 150 -11.67 -13.65 15.85
C GLY A 150 -10.46 -12.88 15.35
N THR A 151 -9.69 -13.49 14.47
CA THR A 151 -8.45 -12.93 13.95
C THR A 151 -8.45 -12.90 12.44
N LEU A 152 -8.18 -11.73 11.87
CA LEU A 152 -7.97 -11.51 10.45
C LEU A 152 -6.54 -11.06 10.21
N LEU A 153 -5.92 -11.57 9.15
CA LEU A 153 -4.67 -11.08 8.61
C LEU A 153 -4.95 -10.23 7.38
N LEU A 154 -4.23 -9.12 7.27
CA LEU A 154 -4.28 -8.20 6.13
C LEU A 154 -2.87 -8.01 5.57
N ASP A 155 -2.75 -7.96 4.26
CA ASP A 155 -1.51 -7.67 3.57
C ASP A 155 -1.78 -6.96 2.23
N TYR A 156 -0.76 -6.31 1.69
CA TYR A 156 -0.78 -5.67 0.38
C TYR A 156 -2.03 -4.81 0.12
N VAL A 157 -2.36 -3.89 1.01
CA VAL A 157 -3.47 -2.96 0.78
C VAL A 157 -3.03 -1.88 -0.20
N SER A 158 -3.66 -1.82 -1.35
CA SER A 158 -3.33 -0.94 -2.46
C SER A 158 -4.58 -0.22 -2.97
N LEU A 159 -4.51 1.10 -3.10
CA LEU A 159 -5.56 1.93 -3.69
C LEU A 159 -4.95 2.83 -4.75
N PHE A 160 -5.44 2.72 -5.98
CA PHE A 160 -5.00 3.54 -7.10
C PHE A 160 -6.18 4.26 -7.75
N PRO A 161 -5.99 5.48 -8.31
CA PRO A 161 -6.94 6.01 -9.28
C PRO A 161 -7.10 5.02 -10.44
N PHE A 162 -8.32 4.85 -10.91
CA PHE A 162 -8.57 4.00 -12.09
C PHE A 162 -7.97 4.64 -13.34
N GLU A 163 -8.07 5.95 -13.44
CA GLU A 163 -7.50 6.73 -14.52
C GLU A 163 -6.03 7.05 -14.25
N THR A 164 -5.14 6.23 -14.79
CA THR A 164 -3.68 6.40 -14.70
C THR A 164 -3.10 6.90 -16.02
N PHE A 165 -1.83 7.33 -16.02
CA PHE A 165 -1.13 7.69 -17.25
C PHE A 165 -1.12 6.52 -18.23
N ARG A 166 -1.60 6.75 -19.47
CA ARG A 166 -1.76 5.72 -20.50
C ARG A 166 -2.63 4.53 -20.07
N ASN A 167 -3.49 4.69 -19.06
CA ASN A 167 -4.36 3.64 -18.52
C ASN A 167 -3.60 2.36 -18.14
N ARG A 168 -2.37 2.53 -17.62
CA ARG A 168 -1.54 1.40 -17.17
C ARG A 168 -2.02 0.92 -15.81
N ALA A 169 -2.22 -0.39 -15.67
CA ALA A 169 -2.41 -1.00 -14.36
C ALA A 169 -1.18 -0.75 -13.49
N ASN A 170 -1.34 -0.35 -12.22
CA ASN A 170 -0.26 0.09 -11.34
C ASN A 170 0.58 1.24 -11.95
N GLY A 171 -0.07 2.09 -12.72
CA GLY A 171 0.56 3.16 -13.48
C GLY A 171 0.81 4.43 -12.69
N LEU A 172 1.39 5.40 -13.36
CA LEU A 172 1.76 6.69 -12.80
C LEU A 172 0.55 7.62 -12.68
N ARG A 173 0.64 8.57 -11.77
CA ARG A 173 -0.28 9.71 -11.70
C ARG A 173 -0.29 10.45 -13.03
N LYS A 174 -1.49 10.55 -13.61
CA LYS A 174 -1.68 11.09 -14.97
C LYS A 174 -1.17 12.52 -15.10
N ASP A 175 -1.56 13.40 -14.20
CA ASP A 175 -1.19 14.84 -14.21
C ASP A 175 0.34 15.05 -14.13
N ILE A 176 1.04 14.31 -13.29
CA ILE A 176 2.50 14.41 -13.16
C ILE A 176 3.20 13.83 -14.40
N ALA A 177 2.76 12.67 -14.86
CA ALA A 177 3.37 12.01 -16.02
C ALA A 177 3.15 12.80 -17.31
N GLU A 178 1.98 13.40 -17.53
CA GLU A 178 1.71 14.31 -18.64
C GLU A 178 2.59 15.58 -18.59
N THR A 179 2.84 16.11 -17.40
CA THR A 179 3.74 17.25 -17.22
C THR A 179 5.18 16.87 -17.62
N LEU A 180 5.66 15.69 -17.20
CA LEU A 180 6.98 15.19 -17.59
C LEU A 180 7.07 14.91 -19.10
N GLU A 181 6.03 14.35 -19.70
CA GLU A 181 5.94 14.16 -21.15
C GLU A 181 6.03 15.48 -21.90
N ALA A 182 5.32 16.52 -21.43
CA ALA A 182 5.33 17.84 -22.04
C ALA A 182 6.71 18.51 -22.04
N MET A 183 7.59 18.14 -21.10
CA MET A 183 8.98 18.59 -21.07
C MET A 183 9.83 18.02 -22.20
N ARG A 184 9.38 16.94 -22.85
CA ARG A 184 10.09 16.23 -23.92
C ARG A 184 11.52 15.87 -23.57
N PRO A 185 11.78 15.16 -22.45
CA PRO A 185 13.15 14.82 -22.07
C PRO A 185 13.79 13.90 -23.11
N ALA A 186 15.07 14.14 -23.44
CA ALA A 186 15.80 13.25 -24.31
C ALA A 186 16.04 11.88 -23.65
N PHE A 187 16.20 11.86 -22.34
CA PHE A 187 16.34 10.64 -21.54
C PHE A 187 15.86 10.84 -20.12
N VAL A 188 15.55 9.74 -19.44
CA VAL A 188 15.24 9.69 -18.02
C VAL A 188 16.24 8.75 -17.33
N ARG A 189 16.83 9.19 -16.23
CA ARG A 189 17.74 8.37 -15.42
C ARG A 189 17.02 7.89 -14.16
N TRP A 190 17.03 6.58 -13.93
CA TRP A 190 16.37 5.98 -12.77
C TRP A 190 17.03 4.64 -12.38
N PRO A 191 17.02 4.21 -11.11
CA PRO A 191 16.68 4.95 -9.90
C PRO A 191 17.81 5.89 -9.44
N GLY A 192 19.03 5.58 -9.79
CA GLY A 192 20.23 6.40 -9.64
C GLY A 192 20.84 6.45 -8.24
N GLY A 193 22.15 6.72 -8.20
CA GLY A 193 22.96 7.11 -7.05
C GLY A 193 22.76 6.30 -5.77
N CYS A 194 22.72 7.01 -4.65
CA CYS A 194 22.62 6.44 -3.30
C CYS A 194 21.43 5.48 -3.10
N VAL A 195 20.33 5.67 -3.82
CA VAL A 195 19.18 4.75 -3.74
C VAL A 195 19.54 3.37 -4.24
N VAL A 196 20.33 3.27 -5.32
CA VAL A 196 20.77 1.98 -5.86
C VAL A 196 21.78 1.32 -4.96
N GLU A 197 22.77 2.09 -4.48
CA GLU A 197 23.87 1.58 -3.66
C GLU A 197 23.38 1.05 -2.31
N GLY A 198 22.33 1.70 -1.75
CA GLY A 198 21.88 1.43 -0.39
C GLY A 198 22.91 1.89 0.65
N ILE A 199 22.68 1.57 1.91
CA ILE A 199 23.61 1.84 3.02
C ILE A 199 24.57 0.66 3.19
N THR A 200 24.07 -0.52 2.93
CA THR A 200 24.80 -1.78 2.99
C THR A 200 24.51 -2.60 1.75
N LEU A 201 25.34 -3.59 1.47
CA LEU A 201 25.13 -4.50 0.34
C LEU A 201 23.78 -5.25 0.41
N SER A 202 23.23 -5.42 1.61
CA SER A 202 21.94 -6.11 1.80
C SER A 202 20.74 -5.28 1.39
N ASN A 203 20.80 -3.95 1.51
CA ASN A 203 19.69 -3.05 1.18
C ASN A 203 19.89 -2.24 -0.11
N ARG A 204 20.87 -2.65 -0.96
CA ARG A 204 20.96 -2.12 -2.32
C ARG A 204 19.76 -2.54 -3.15
N ILE A 205 19.39 -1.76 -4.15
CA ILE A 205 18.36 -2.14 -5.10
C ILE A 205 18.88 -3.22 -6.04
N LYS A 206 18.23 -4.36 -6.01
CA LYS A 206 18.45 -5.45 -6.95
C LYS A 206 17.35 -5.40 -8.01
N TRP A 207 17.67 -4.90 -9.18
CA TRP A 207 16.70 -4.63 -10.22
C TRP A 207 15.79 -5.82 -10.58
N LYS A 208 16.30 -7.05 -10.50
CA LYS A 208 15.50 -8.27 -10.75
C LYS A 208 14.37 -8.46 -9.74
N GLU A 209 14.54 -7.95 -8.53
CA GLU A 209 13.50 -7.98 -7.48
C GLU A 209 12.43 -6.90 -7.67
N THR A 210 12.61 -6.01 -8.64
CA THR A 210 11.64 -4.97 -9.01
C THR A 210 10.72 -5.37 -10.16
N ILE A 211 10.82 -6.61 -10.66
CA ILE A 211 10.05 -7.14 -11.79
C ILE A 211 8.97 -8.09 -11.26
N GLY A 212 7.90 -8.27 -12.02
CA GLY A 212 6.78 -9.15 -11.67
C GLY A 212 5.68 -8.42 -10.87
N ASP A 213 4.78 -9.19 -10.28
CA ASP A 213 3.69 -8.63 -9.49
C ASP A 213 4.23 -7.86 -8.28
N PRO A 214 3.84 -6.58 -8.07
CA PRO A 214 4.27 -5.79 -6.93
C PRO A 214 4.07 -6.47 -5.57
N VAL A 215 3.11 -7.34 -5.43
CA VAL A 215 2.85 -8.10 -4.20
C VAL A 215 4.03 -9.01 -3.81
N THR A 216 4.83 -9.44 -4.79
CA THR A 216 5.99 -10.33 -4.58
C THR A 216 7.32 -9.58 -4.49
N ARG A 217 7.31 -8.27 -4.62
CA ARG A 217 8.54 -7.46 -4.57
C ARG A 217 8.92 -7.18 -3.12
N PRO A 218 10.13 -7.55 -2.67
CA PRO A 218 10.48 -7.49 -1.24
C PRO A 218 10.57 -6.06 -0.71
N GLY A 219 10.83 -5.07 -1.57
CA GLY A 219 11.18 -3.73 -1.13
C GLY A 219 12.48 -3.69 -0.32
N VAL A 220 13.03 -2.51 -0.09
CA VAL A 220 14.21 -2.31 0.76
C VAL A 220 14.05 -1.04 1.59
N TYR A 221 14.77 -0.99 2.70
CA TYR A 221 14.93 0.24 3.45
C TYR A 221 16.00 1.09 2.78
N ASP A 222 15.67 2.30 2.39
CA ASP A 222 16.57 3.16 1.62
C ASP A 222 17.37 4.14 2.48
N THR A 223 18.31 4.84 1.85
CA THR A 223 19.19 5.82 2.50
C THR A 223 18.48 7.05 3.03
N TRP A 224 17.21 7.27 2.64
CA TRP A 224 16.41 8.43 3.02
C TRP A 224 15.55 8.20 4.26
N GLY A 225 15.63 6.99 4.85
CA GLY A 225 14.98 6.68 6.10
C GLY A 225 13.55 6.14 5.96
N TYR A 226 13.15 5.69 4.79
CA TYR A 226 11.87 5.03 4.56
C TYR A 226 12.04 3.73 3.75
N ARG A 227 11.01 2.93 3.72
CA ARG A 227 10.99 1.71 2.93
C ARG A 227 10.47 2.00 1.52
N THR A 228 11.28 1.71 0.50
CA THR A 228 10.80 1.66 -0.88
C THR A 228 10.07 0.35 -1.15
N THR A 229 8.91 0.44 -1.81
CA THR A 229 8.08 -0.72 -2.14
C THR A 229 8.49 -1.40 -3.43
N MET A 230 9.36 -0.78 -4.21
CA MET A 230 9.66 -1.16 -5.59
C MET A 230 8.41 -1.22 -6.50
N GLY A 231 7.35 -0.49 -6.13
CA GLY A 231 6.11 -0.42 -6.91
C GLY A 231 6.32 0.15 -8.32
N PHE A 232 7.23 1.13 -8.45
CA PHE A 232 7.78 1.56 -9.73
C PHE A 232 9.12 0.87 -9.90
N GLY A 233 9.17 -0.18 -10.71
CA GLY A 233 10.34 -1.02 -10.91
C GLY A 233 10.95 -0.86 -12.30
N TYR A 234 11.83 -1.79 -12.66
CA TYR A 234 12.56 -1.77 -13.94
C TYR A 234 11.63 -1.77 -15.15
N HIS A 235 10.60 -2.61 -15.12
CA HIS A 235 9.66 -2.73 -16.23
C HIS A 235 8.81 -1.45 -16.38
N GLU A 236 8.27 -0.94 -15.28
CA GLU A 236 7.47 0.28 -15.27
C GLU A 236 8.30 1.50 -15.72
N PHE A 237 9.58 1.55 -15.36
CA PHE A 237 10.50 2.60 -15.80
C PHE A 237 10.69 2.58 -17.32
N LEU A 238 11.01 1.42 -17.90
CA LEU A 238 11.19 1.29 -19.36
C LEU A 238 9.92 1.61 -20.12
N GLN A 239 8.78 1.15 -19.62
CA GLN A 239 7.46 1.44 -20.18
C GLN A 239 7.15 2.93 -20.16
N PHE A 240 7.46 3.61 -19.04
CA PHE A 240 7.32 5.06 -18.94
C PHE A 240 8.20 5.80 -19.96
N CYS A 241 9.45 5.41 -20.10
CA CYS A 241 10.35 6.01 -21.09
C CYS A 241 9.82 5.84 -22.52
N GLU A 242 9.33 4.65 -22.85
CA GLU A 242 8.68 4.37 -24.14
C GLU A 242 7.45 5.24 -24.35
N ASP A 243 6.58 5.33 -23.36
CA ASP A 243 5.33 6.09 -23.41
C ASP A 243 5.55 7.59 -23.68
N ILE A 244 6.63 8.18 -23.15
CA ILE A 244 6.96 9.61 -23.34
C ILE A 244 7.97 9.87 -24.45
N GLY A 245 8.45 8.82 -25.16
CA GLY A 245 9.43 8.92 -26.22
C GLY A 245 10.84 9.30 -25.77
N ALA A 246 11.24 8.97 -24.54
CA ALA A 246 12.54 9.26 -23.95
C ALA A 246 13.46 8.03 -23.91
N GLY A 247 14.76 8.24 -23.99
CA GLY A 247 15.75 7.19 -23.72
C GLY A 247 15.75 6.81 -22.23
N GLY A 248 15.78 5.51 -21.92
CA GLY A 248 15.89 5.04 -20.54
C GLY A 248 17.36 4.84 -20.13
N MET A 249 17.85 5.58 -19.12
CA MET A 249 19.14 5.33 -18.47
C MET A 249 18.88 4.63 -17.13
N PHE A 250 18.94 3.31 -17.14
CA PHE A 250 18.77 2.53 -15.92
C PHE A 250 20.11 2.42 -15.18
N VAL A 251 20.08 2.62 -13.85
CA VAL A 251 21.25 2.53 -12.97
C VAL A 251 21.12 1.27 -12.11
N CYS A 252 22.16 0.42 -12.06
CA CYS A 252 22.23 -0.81 -11.29
C CYS A 252 23.62 -1.04 -10.67
#